data_a44c2ab0f5e6be9978e083c20768f872
#
_entry.id   a44c2ab0f5e6be9978e083c20768f872
#
_cell.length_a   1.000
_cell.length_b   1.000
_cell.length_c   1.000
_cell.angle_alpha   90.00
_cell.angle_beta   90.00
_cell.angle_gamma   90.00
#
_symmetry.space_group_name_H-M   'P 1'
#
loop_
_entity.id
_entity.type
_entity.pdbx_description
1 polymer ?
#
loop_
_entity_poly.entity_id
_entity_poly.type
_entity_poly.pdbx_seq_one_letter_code
_entity_poly.pdbx_strand_id
1 'polypeptide(L)'
;MQEKVLKIDLQKLRENAAAFKRLTDRFVYAVVKADAYGHGAIAVTSALYPVVDGFAVAIVREGIQIRTTACGKEILVFTPPATEDEVLLAVRNGLTLTAGDLRSAKRIVETAKKYALNVRAQVKINTGMNRYGTYGATLGKVCKMLKESGQVRVEGVYSHLYSHDETLCEKQRMRFFRDVKIVRKYFPWAKAHLAATYGVGLGKE
;
A
#
# COMPACT_ATOMS: atom_id res chain seq x y z
N MET A 1 -6.74 42.12 6.38
CA MET A 1 -7.20 40.70 6.35
C MET A 1 -6.29 39.88 7.26
N GLN A 2 -6.82 39.15 8.23
CA GLN A 2 -5.99 38.22 9.00
C GLN A 2 -5.63 37.03 8.10
N GLU A 3 -4.36 36.81 7.89
CA GLU A 3 -3.83 35.67 7.12
C GLU A 3 -4.07 34.38 7.96
N LYS A 4 -4.74 33.40 7.33
CA LYS A 4 -4.93 32.09 7.98
C LYS A 4 -3.65 31.26 7.77
N VAL A 5 -2.97 30.94 8.87
CA VAL A 5 -1.73 30.15 8.85
C VAL A 5 -1.96 28.78 9.44
N LEU A 6 -1.55 27.71 8.74
CA LEU A 6 -1.48 26.35 9.26
C LEU A 6 -0.02 26.04 9.60
N LYS A 7 0.25 25.77 10.88
CA LYS A 7 1.58 25.33 11.35
C LYS A 7 1.60 23.82 11.51
N ILE A 8 2.54 23.16 10.83
CA ILE A 8 2.77 21.71 10.92
C ILE A 8 4.01 21.47 11.78
N ASP A 9 3.84 20.74 12.88
CA ASP A 9 4.93 20.31 13.76
C ASP A 9 5.49 18.96 13.27
N LEU A 10 6.56 19.04 12.47
CA LEU A 10 7.19 17.85 11.90
C LEU A 10 7.89 16.98 12.95
N GLN A 11 8.33 17.57 14.08
CA GLN A 11 8.93 16.82 15.18
C GLN A 11 7.87 15.94 15.84
N LYS A 12 6.70 16.48 16.13
CA LYS A 12 5.59 15.70 16.70
C LYS A 12 5.12 14.58 15.78
N LEU A 13 5.07 14.82 14.47
CA LEU A 13 4.77 13.75 13.50
C LEU A 13 5.80 12.63 13.56
N ARG A 14 7.08 12.95 13.65
CA ARG A 14 8.17 11.97 13.78
C ARG A 14 8.10 11.21 15.11
N GLU A 15 7.84 11.89 16.22
CA GLU A 15 7.67 11.28 17.54
C GLU A 15 6.50 10.29 17.55
N ASN A 16 5.36 10.67 16.96
CA ASN A 16 4.19 9.81 16.80
C ASN A 16 4.51 8.56 15.96
N ALA A 17 5.16 8.74 14.82
CA ALA A 17 5.56 7.61 13.96
C ALA A 17 6.53 6.66 14.68
N ALA A 18 7.49 7.21 15.43
CA ALA A 18 8.42 6.43 16.24
C ALA A 18 7.70 5.66 17.37
N ALA A 19 6.68 6.27 17.99
CA ALA A 19 5.85 5.60 18.98
C ALA A 19 5.08 4.41 18.37
N PHE A 20 4.46 4.59 17.19
CA PHE A 20 3.82 3.50 16.46
C PHE A 20 4.80 2.39 16.09
N LYS A 21 6.00 2.74 15.64
CA LYS A 21 7.03 1.77 15.30
C LYS A 21 7.43 0.92 16.52
N ARG A 22 7.62 1.54 17.69
CA ARG A 22 7.92 0.83 18.94
C ARG A 22 6.76 -0.05 19.42
N LEU A 23 5.52 0.46 19.30
CA LEU A 23 4.32 -0.23 19.76
C LEU A 23 4.06 -1.51 18.94
N THR A 24 4.28 -1.45 17.65
CA THR A 24 3.97 -2.57 16.75
C THR A 24 5.13 -3.52 16.57
N ASP A 25 6.36 -3.05 16.67
CA ASP A 25 7.59 -3.78 16.29
C ASP A 25 7.46 -4.46 14.90
N ARG A 26 6.74 -3.81 13.99
CA ARG A 26 6.43 -4.32 12.64
C ARG A 26 6.86 -3.31 11.57
N PHE A 27 6.73 -3.72 10.32
CA PHE A 27 6.94 -2.84 9.18
C PHE A 27 5.85 -1.75 9.15
N VAL A 28 6.26 -0.49 9.12
CA VAL A 28 5.34 0.67 9.13
C VAL A 28 5.44 1.45 7.83
N TYR A 29 4.30 1.58 7.14
CA TYR A 29 4.14 2.53 6.04
C TYR A 29 3.60 3.86 6.57
N ALA A 30 4.29 4.97 6.28
CA ALA A 30 3.69 6.30 6.42
C ALA A 30 2.84 6.61 5.19
N VAL A 31 1.55 6.88 5.41
CA VAL A 31 0.62 7.23 4.34
C VAL A 31 0.65 8.74 4.12
N VAL A 32 1.20 9.18 2.99
CA VAL A 32 1.44 10.60 2.65
C VAL A 32 0.68 11.07 1.40
N LYS A 33 -0.43 10.39 1.07
CA LYS A 33 -1.33 10.76 -0.03
C LYS A 33 -1.98 12.12 0.20
N ALA A 34 -2.52 12.73 -0.86
CA ALA A 34 -3.19 14.04 -0.84
C ALA A 34 -2.31 15.10 -0.14
N ASP A 35 -1.05 15.21 -0.60
CA ASP A 35 -0.04 16.10 -0.03
C ASP A 35 0.16 15.90 1.49
N ALA A 36 0.26 14.63 1.93
CA ALA A 36 0.25 14.24 3.35
C ALA A 36 -0.96 14.79 4.10
N TYR A 37 -2.15 14.66 3.50
CA TYR A 37 -3.41 15.22 4.01
C TYR A 37 -3.34 16.75 4.22
N GLY A 38 -2.65 17.44 3.30
CA GLY A 38 -2.45 18.89 3.34
C GLY A 38 -1.31 19.36 4.24
N HIS A 39 -0.50 18.43 4.77
CA HIS A 39 0.64 18.78 5.63
C HIS A 39 1.95 19.02 4.86
N GLY A 40 1.95 18.84 3.54
CA GLY A 40 3.14 18.94 2.71
C GLY A 40 3.90 17.62 2.58
N ALA A 41 3.64 16.86 1.50
CA ALA A 41 4.15 15.49 1.35
C ALA A 41 5.68 15.39 1.40
N ILE A 42 6.41 16.34 0.80
CA ILE A 42 7.88 16.33 0.79
C ILE A 42 8.43 16.55 2.20
N ALA A 43 7.95 17.56 2.93
CA ALA A 43 8.40 17.87 4.28
C ALA A 43 8.10 16.73 5.26
N VAL A 44 6.87 16.18 5.21
CA VAL A 44 6.46 15.04 6.04
C VAL A 44 7.27 13.79 5.69
N THR A 45 7.48 13.48 4.41
CA THR A 45 8.31 12.34 3.99
C THR A 45 9.73 12.47 4.52
N SER A 46 10.34 13.65 4.42
CA SER A 46 11.68 13.92 4.97
C SER A 46 11.73 13.70 6.48
N ALA A 47 10.76 14.25 7.22
CA ALA A 47 10.71 14.12 8.68
C ALA A 47 10.52 12.66 9.13
N LEU A 48 9.72 11.87 8.41
CA LEU A 48 9.39 10.49 8.75
C LEU A 48 10.41 9.48 8.21
N TYR A 49 11.24 9.87 7.24
CA TYR A 49 12.22 8.98 6.60
C TYR A 49 13.05 8.14 7.59
N PRO A 50 13.64 8.69 8.67
CA PRO A 50 14.47 7.89 9.57
C PRO A 50 13.71 6.90 10.44
N VAL A 51 12.37 7.01 10.56
CA VAL A 51 11.59 6.23 11.54
C VAL A 51 10.62 5.22 10.93
N VAL A 52 10.23 5.38 9.66
CA VAL A 52 9.31 4.45 8.99
C VAL A 52 10.05 3.55 8.00
N ASP A 53 9.46 2.42 7.64
CA ASP A 53 10.10 1.45 6.74
C ASP A 53 9.75 1.70 5.27
N GLY A 54 8.61 2.32 5.00
CA GLY A 54 8.14 2.65 3.67
C GLY A 54 7.11 3.77 3.67
N PHE A 55 6.69 4.16 2.49
CA PHE A 55 5.66 5.18 2.29
C PHE A 55 4.52 4.60 1.46
N ALA A 56 3.33 5.19 1.59
CA ALA A 56 2.21 4.84 0.75
C ALA A 56 1.46 6.09 0.29
N VAL A 57 1.03 6.06 -0.95
CA VAL A 57 0.36 7.17 -1.64
C VAL A 57 -0.90 6.68 -2.33
N ALA A 58 -1.78 7.60 -2.78
CA ALA A 58 -2.98 7.20 -3.50
C ALA A 58 -2.67 6.87 -4.96
N ILE A 59 -1.91 7.70 -5.66
CA ILE A 59 -1.68 7.60 -7.11
C ILE A 59 -0.19 7.66 -7.47
N VAL A 60 0.14 7.22 -8.67
CA VAL A 60 1.54 7.17 -9.18
C VAL A 60 2.23 8.53 -9.11
N ARG A 61 1.52 9.62 -9.47
CA ARG A 61 2.10 10.98 -9.46
C ARG A 61 2.55 11.41 -8.07
N GLU A 62 1.80 11.10 -7.01
CA GLU A 62 2.21 11.36 -5.63
C GLU A 62 3.47 10.58 -5.25
N GLY A 63 3.57 9.33 -5.71
CA GLY A 63 4.76 8.50 -5.50
C GLY A 63 6.01 9.08 -6.17
N ILE A 64 5.86 9.59 -7.39
CA ILE A 64 6.94 10.28 -8.13
C ILE A 64 7.37 11.55 -7.36
N GLN A 65 6.41 12.35 -6.89
CA GLN A 65 6.67 13.59 -6.15
C GLN A 65 7.59 13.36 -4.94
N ILE A 66 7.38 12.27 -4.19
CA ILE A 66 8.17 11.99 -2.98
C ILE A 66 9.37 11.08 -3.23
N ARG A 67 9.56 10.54 -4.46
CA ARG A 67 10.55 9.49 -4.73
C ARG A 67 11.98 9.86 -4.33
N THR A 68 12.40 11.09 -4.63
CA THR A 68 13.74 11.56 -4.28
C THR A 68 13.92 11.64 -2.77
N THR A 69 12.92 12.17 -2.04
CA THR A 69 12.95 12.27 -0.57
C THR A 69 12.87 10.90 0.10
N ALA A 70 12.11 9.96 -0.49
CA ALA A 70 11.96 8.58 -0.01
C ALA A 70 12.98 7.61 -0.67
N CYS A 71 14.16 8.09 -1.04
CA CYS A 71 15.19 7.30 -1.72
C CYS A 71 15.48 5.97 -1.00
N GLY A 72 15.52 4.87 -1.76
CA GLY A 72 15.77 3.53 -1.21
C GLY A 72 14.60 2.87 -0.48
N LYS A 73 13.56 3.61 -0.09
CA LYS A 73 12.39 3.02 0.59
C LYS A 73 11.31 2.61 -0.40
N GLU A 74 10.53 1.60 -0.02
CA GLU A 74 9.34 1.22 -0.77
C GLU A 74 8.30 2.33 -0.76
N ILE A 75 7.68 2.59 -1.92
CA ILE A 75 6.50 3.46 -2.03
C ILE A 75 5.38 2.63 -2.65
N LEU A 76 4.36 2.35 -1.86
CA LEU A 76 3.17 1.62 -2.29
C LEU A 76 2.12 2.57 -2.85
N VAL A 77 1.64 2.31 -4.05
CA VAL A 77 0.54 3.04 -4.69
C VAL A 77 -0.77 2.28 -4.46
N PHE A 78 -1.72 2.89 -3.73
CA PHE A 78 -2.96 2.21 -3.34
C PHE A 78 -3.97 2.04 -4.47
N THR A 79 -4.06 3.00 -5.39
CA THR A 79 -4.98 2.91 -6.52
C THR A 79 -4.43 1.93 -7.56
N PRO A 80 -5.19 0.89 -7.94
CA PRO A 80 -4.78 0.01 -9.02
C PRO A 80 -4.57 0.80 -10.32
N PRO A 81 -3.56 0.50 -11.14
CA PRO A 81 -3.27 1.27 -12.34
C PRO A 81 -4.42 1.17 -13.35
N ALA A 82 -4.87 2.32 -13.85
CA ALA A 82 -5.93 2.44 -14.83
C ALA A 82 -5.41 2.44 -16.28
N THR A 83 -4.12 2.76 -16.48
CA THR A 83 -3.51 2.87 -17.80
C THR A 83 -2.15 2.14 -17.86
N GLU A 84 -1.68 1.86 -19.07
CA GLU A 84 -0.34 1.35 -19.35
C GLU A 84 0.72 2.35 -18.87
N ASP A 85 0.51 3.64 -19.13
CA ASP A 85 1.45 4.70 -18.74
C ASP A 85 1.67 4.75 -17.21
N GLU A 86 0.63 4.51 -16.42
CA GLU A 86 0.79 4.45 -14.96
C GLU A 86 1.68 3.29 -14.54
N VAL A 87 1.62 2.14 -15.23
CA VAL A 87 2.52 1.02 -14.97
C VAL A 87 3.95 1.38 -15.35
N LEU A 88 4.17 1.98 -16.53
CA LEU A 88 5.48 2.42 -17.00
C LEU A 88 6.12 3.45 -16.06
N LEU A 89 5.34 4.47 -15.67
CA LEU A 89 5.78 5.51 -14.74
C LEU A 89 6.14 4.92 -13.36
N ALA A 90 5.32 4.00 -12.86
CA ALA A 90 5.58 3.34 -11.57
C ALA A 90 6.89 2.53 -11.62
N VAL A 91 7.12 1.75 -12.65
CA VAL A 91 8.36 0.96 -12.80
C VAL A 91 9.59 1.86 -12.90
N ARG A 92 9.54 2.90 -13.75
CA ARG A 92 10.65 3.86 -13.93
C ARG A 92 11.04 4.58 -12.62
N ASN A 93 10.06 4.78 -11.73
CA ASN A 93 10.28 5.45 -10.45
C ASN A 93 10.39 4.46 -9.27
N GLY A 94 10.50 3.16 -9.54
CA GLY A 94 10.66 2.15 -8.51
C GLY A 94 9.51 2.12 -7.50
N LEU A 95 8.26 2.34 -7.95
CA LEU A 95 7.06 2.27 -7.12
C LEU A 95 6.51 0.83 -7.10
N THR A 96 5.80 0.48 -6.03
CA THR A 96 5.08 -0.78 -5.89
C THR A 96 3.61 -0.57 -6.21
N LEU A 97 3.08 -1.29 -7.20
CA LEU A 97 1.70 -1.15 -7.66
C LEU A 97 0.73 -2.02 -6.85
N THR A 98 -0.55 -1.66 -6.88
CA THR A 98 -1.63 -2.49 -6.33
C THR A 98 -2.30 -3.30 -7.44
N ALA A 99 -2.30 -4.63 -7.30
CA ALA A 99 -3.17 -5.53 -8.06
C ALA A 99 -4.49 -5.70 -7.27
N GLY A 100 -5.52 -4.93 -7.67
CA GLY A 100 -6.79 -4.86 -6.94
C GLY A 100 -7.91 -5.73 -7.51
N ASP A 101 -7.81 -6.10 -8.79
CA ASP A 101 -8.80 -6.90 -9.52
C ASP A 101 -8.17 -7.56 -10.75
N LEU A 102 -8.96 -8.34 -11.50
CA LEU A 102 -8.48 -8.99 -12.72
C LEU A 102 -8.05 -7.99 -13.80
N ARG A 103 -8.73 -6.83 -13.89
CA ARG A 103 -8.42 -5.81 -14.89
C ARG A 103 -7.05 -5.16 -14.63
N SER A 104 -6.79 -4.75 -13.41
CA SER A 104 -5.51 -4.16 -13.02
C SER A 104 -4.38 -5.20 -13.07
N ALA A 105 -4.61 -6.44 -12.64
CA ALA A 105 -3.64 -7.52 -12.75
C ALA A 105 -3.27 -7.80 -14.21
N LYS A 106 -4.28 -7.91 -15.10
CA LYS A 106 -4.08 -8.08 -16.54
C LYS A 106 -3.22 -6.95 -17.12
N ARG A 107 -3.57 -5.68 -16.81
CA ARG A 107 -2.82 -4.51 -17.27
C ARG A 107 -1.37 -4.54 -16.83
N ILE A 108 -1.11 -4.83 -15.55
CA ILE A 108 0.26 -4.95 -15.01
C ILE A 108 1.03 -6.03 -15.79
N VAL A 109 0.43 -7.21 -15.99
CA VAL A 109 1.08 -8.34 -16.67
C VAL A 109 1.32 -8.05 -18.16
N GLU A 110 0.33 -7.50 -18.88
CA GLU A 110 0.46 -7.17 -20.30
C GLU A 110 1.51 -6.10 -20.54
N THR A 111 1.53 -5.05 -19.72
CA THR A 111 2.54 -4.00 -19.80
C THR A 111 3.93 -4.55 -19.48
N ALA A 112 4.05 -5.38 -18.43
CA ALA A 112 5.31 -6.01 -18.06
C ALA A 112 5.86 -6.87 -19.21
N LYS A 113 5.02 -7.67 -19.84
CA LYS A 113 5.40 -8.50 -21.00
C LYS A 113 5.78 -7.67 -22.22
N LYS A 114 4.96 -6.70 -22.57
CA LYS A 114 5.16 -5.84 -23.76
C LYS A 114 6.50 -5.11 -23.75
N TYR A 115 6.92 -4.66 -22.56
CA TYR A 115 8.15 -3.85 -22.40
C TYR A 115 9.29 -4.61 -21.69
N ALA A 116 9.15 -5.92 -21.47
CA ALA A 116 10.14 -6.76 -20.76
C ALA A 116 10.54 -6.19 -19.39
N LEU A 117 9.56 -5.72 -18.59
CA LEU A 117 9.78 -5.06 -17.30
C LEU A 117 9.60 -6.00 -16.12
N ASN A 118 10.39 -5.79 -15.07
CA ASN A 118 10.14 -6.38 -13.76
C ASN A 118 9.29 -5.43 -12.90
N VAL A 119 8.07 -5.82 -12.57
CA VAL A 119 7.11 -5.01 -11.84
C VAL A 119 6.99 -5.48 -10.40
N ARG A 120 7.10 -4.55 -9.43
CA ARG A 120 6.77 -4.84 -8.03
C ARG A 120 5.29 -4.56 -7.79
N ALA A 121 4.61 -5.48 -7.12
CA ALA A 121 3.20 -5.34 -6.82
C ALA A 121 2.85 -5.85 -5.41
N GLN A 122 1.74 -5.36 -4.88
CA GLN A 122 1.04 -5.96 -3.74
C GLN A 122 -0.39 -6.30 -4.12
N VAL A 123 -0.91 -7.40 -3.59
CA VAL A 123 -2.28 -7.84 -3.84
C VAL A 123 -3.22 -7.21 -2.82
N LYS A 124 -4.31 -6.59 -3.30
CA LYS A 124 -5.36 -6.03 -2.44
C LYS A 124 -6.49 -7.01 -2.22
N ILE A 125 -6.77 -7.34 -0.96
CA ILE A 125 -7.96 -8.11 -0.57
C ILE A 125 -9.09 -7.15 -0.21
N ASN A 126 -10.30 -7.42 -0.72
CA ASN A 126 -11.51 -6.75 -0.29
C ASN A 126 -12.14 -7.51 0.89
N THR A 127 -12.07 -6.91 2.06
CA THR A 127 -12.65 -7.47 3.29
C THR A 127 -14.02 -6.88 3.65
N GLY A 128 -14.55 -5.98 2.79
CA GLY A 128 -15.87 -5.38 2.99
C GLY A 128 -15.95 -3.87 2.72
N MET A 129 -14.82 -3.19 2.48
CA MET A 129 -14.82 -1.76 2.14
C MET A 129 -15.38 -1.47 0.73
N ASN A 130 -15.31 -2.46 -0.19
CA ASN A 130 -15.89 -2.42 -1.56
C ASN A 130 -15.39 -1.27 -2.45
N ARG A 131 -14.17 -0.76 -2.21
CA ARG A 131 -13.55 0.25 -3.06
C ARG A 131 -12.57 -0.36 -4.06
N TYR A 132 -11.61 -1.12 -3.57
CA TYR A 132 -10.62 -1.88 -4.33
C TYR A 132 -10.39 -3.23 -3.67
N GLY A 133 -9.88 -4.18 -4.45
CA GLY A 133 -9.56 -5.51 -3.97
C GLY A 133 -10.56 -6.57 -4.40
N THR A 134 -10.14 -7.80 -4.29
CA THR A 134 -10.92 -8.98 -4.63
C THR A 134 -10.82 -10.03 -3.52
N TYR A 135 -11.57 -11.11 -3.62
CA TYR A 135 -11.61 -12.20 -2.64
C TYR A 135 -11.91 -13.55 -3.28
N GLY A 136 -11.72 -14.63 -2.53
CA GLY A 136 -12.13 -15.97 -2.92
C GLY A 136 -11.56 -16.43 -4.27
N ALA A 137 -12.39 -17.01 -5.12
CA ALA A 137 -11.97 -17.57 -6.41
C ALA A 137 -11.36 -16.53 -7.36
N THR A 138 -11.90 -15.30 -7.36
CA THR A 138 -11.37 -14.21 -8.18
C THR A 138 -9.96 -13.80 -7.71
N LEU A 139 -9.73 -13.78 -6.40
CA LEU A 139 -8.40 -13.55 -5.82
C LEU A 139 -7.40 -14.62 -6.30
N GLY A 140 -7.82 -15.90 -6.31
CA GLY A 140 -7.01 -17.00 -6.85
C GLY A 140 -6.63 -16.79 -8.32
N LYS A 141 -7.57 -16.33 -9.16
CA LYS A 141 -7.30 -16.01 -10.58
C LYS A 141 -6.30 -14.86 -10.72
N VAL A 142 -6.42 -13.79 -9.92
CA VAL A 142 -5.46 -12.67 -9.88
C VAL A 142 -4.07 -13.20 -9.53
N CYS A 143 -3.95 -13.97 -8.44
CA CYS A 143 -2.66 -14.51 -8.01
C CYS A 143 -2.03 -15.43 -9.07
N LYS A 144 -2.82 -16.31 -9.69
CA LYS A 144 -2.37 -17.17 -10.77
C LYS A 144 -1.80 -16.36 -11.94
N MET A 145 -2.55 -15.37 -12.42
CA MET A 145 -2.13 -14.49 -13.53
C MET A 145 -0.81 -13.77 -13.23
N LEU A 146 -0.66 -13.20 -12.05
CA LEU A 146 0.56 -12.53 -11.62
C LEU A 146 1.75 -13.51 -11.56
N LYS A 147 1.54 -14.72 -11.01
CA LYS A 147 2.57 -15.75 -10.88
C LYS A 147 3.06 -16.26 -12.22
N GLU A 148 2.12 -16.57 -13.13
CA GLU A 148 2.42 -17.11 -14.47
C GLU A 148 3.08 -16.09 -15.40
N SER A 149 3.03 -14.81 -15.08
CA SER A 149 3.71 -13.77 -15.88
C SER A 149 5.24 -13.89 -15.82
N GLY A 150 5.79 -14.39 -14.72
CA GLY A 150 7.23 -14.44 -14.46
C GLY A 150 7.91 -13.07 -14.25
N GLN A 151 7.21 -11.98 -14.55
CA GLN A 151 7.73 -10.60 -14.53
C GLN A 151 7.17 -9.74 -13.40
N VAL A 152 6.18 -10.26 -12.64
CA VAL A 152 5.60 -9.54 -11.52
C VAL A 152 6.04 -10.16 -10.20
N ARG A 153 6.78 -9.38 -9.41
CA ARG A 153 7.16 -9.73 -8.06
C ARG A 153 6.12 -9.23 -7.08
N VAL A 154 5.34 -10.15 -6.53
CA VAL A 154 4.38 -9.83 -5.46
C VAL A 154 5.11 -9.81 -4.12
N GLU A 155 5.23 -8.63 -3.50
CA GLU A 155 5.97 -8.42 -2.25
C GLU A 155 5.07 -8.48 -1.02
N GLY A 156 3.78 -8.19 -1.20
CA GLY A 156 2.85 -8.15 -0.09
C GLY A 156 1.39 -8.39 -0.48
N VAL A 157 0.58 -8.51 0.55
CA VAL A 157 -0.87 -8.62 0.47
C VAL A 157 -1.49 -7.78 1.57
N TYR A 158 -2.51 -6.98 1.24
CA TYR A 158 -3.08 -6.08 2.21
C TYR A 158 -4.58 -5.86 2.07
N SER A 159 -5.17 -5.31 3.14
CA SER A 159 -6.52 -4.79 3.13
C SER A 159 -6.59 -3.47 3.90
N HIS A 160 -7.78 -3.07 4.33
CA HIS A 160 -8.00 -1.86 5.10
C HIS A 160 -9.23 -2.03 5.98
N LEU A 161 -9.09 -1.77 7.27
CA LEU A 161 -10.21 -1.70 8.22
C LEU A 161 -10.96 -0.39 7.98
N TYR A 162 -12.25 -0.49 7.61
CA TYR A 162 -13.04 0.69 7.24
C TYR A 162 -13.94 1.20 8.38
N SER A 163 -14.02 0.43 9.48
CA SER A 163 -14.90 0.74 10.61
C SER A 163 -14.10 0.87 11.89
N HIS A 164 -14.67 1.57 12.86
CA HIS A 164 -14.22 1.59 14.26
C HIS A 164 -15.05 0.64 15.14
N ASP A 165 -16.05 -0.06 14.59
CA ASP A 165 -16.79 -1.12 15.27
C ASP A 165 -15.92 -2.37 15.38
N GLU A 166 -15.67 -2.84 16.58
CA GLU A 166 -14.80 -3.99 16.87
C GLU A 166 -15.32 -5.28 16.21
N THR A 167 -16.65 -5.49 16.20
CA THR A 167 -17.26 -6.66 15.58
C THR A 167 -17.04 -6.68 14.07
N LEU A 168 -17.18 -5.51 13.42
CA LEU A 168 -16.91 -5.38 11.99
C LEU A 168 -15.42 -5.52 11.69
N CYS A 169 -14.54 -4.96 12.52
CA CYS A 169 -13.10 -5.12 12.39
C CYS A 169 -12.69 -6.58 12.49
N GLU A 170 -13.24 -7.32 13.47
CA GLU A 170 -12.96 -8.75 13.62
C GLU A 170 -13.44 -9.57 12.42
N LYS A 171 -14.65 -9.30 11.90
CA LYS A 171 -15.14 -9.93 10.67
C LYS A 171 -14.24 -9.64 9.46
N GLN A 172 -13.71 -8.40 9.35
CA GLN A 172 -12.75 -8.06 8.29
C GLN A 172 -11.42 -8.79 8.48
N ARG A 173 -10.93 -8.88 9.72
CA ARG A 173 -9.71 -9.60 10.08
C ARG A 173 -9.80 -11.08 9.71
N MET A 174 -10.88 -11.76 10.10
CA MET A 174 -11.13 -13.16 9.75
C MET A 174 -11.15 -13.38 8.23
N ARG A 175 -11.85 -12.52 7.48
CA ARG A 175 -11.85 -12.58 6.01
C ARG A 175 -10.46 -12.39 5.43
N PHE A 176 -9.72 -11.42 5.97
CA PHE A 176 -8.36 -11.13 5.53
C PHE A 176 -7.45 -12.35 5.68
N PHE A 177 -7.36 -12.93 6.88
CA PHE A 177 -6.49 -14.08 7.13
C PHE A 177 -6.90 -15.34 6.37
N ARG A 178 -8.20 -15.54 6.15
CA ARG A 178 -8.68 -16.60 5.25
C ARG A 178 -8.13 -16.42 3.85
N ASP A 179 -8.22 -15.22 3.29
CA ASP A 179 -7.87 -14.93 1.89
C ASP A 179 -6.34 -14.75 1.71
N VAL A 180 -5.60 -14.34 2.74
CA VAL A 180 -4.12 -14.38 2.76
C VAL A 180 -3.59 -15.79 2.47
N LYS A 181 -4.27 -16.83 2.96
CA LYS A 181 -3.89 -18.23 2.67
C LYS A 181 -3.96 -18.53 1.16
N ILE A 182 -4.89 -17.91 0.43
CA ILE A 182 -4.98 -18.05 -1.04
C ILE A 182 -3.74 -17.39 -1.69
N VAL A 183 -3.41 -16.17 -1.28
CA VAL A 183 -2.24 -15.44 -1.84
C VAL A 183 -0.94 -16.19 -1.56
N ARG A 184 -0.76 -16.71 -0.33
CA ARG A 184 0.46 -17.42 0.09
C ARG A 184 0.66 -18.77 -0.60
N LYS A 185 -0.36 -19.37 -1.22
CA LYS A 185 -0.20 -20.54 -2.11
C LYS A 185 0.64 -20.20 -3.35
N TYR A 186 0.58 -18.98 -3.83
CA TYR A 186 1.32 -18.50 -5.00
C TYR A 186 2.59 -17.73 -4.62
N PHE A 187 2.55 -17.01 -3.51
CA PHE A 187 3.60 -16.10 -3.02
C PHE A 187 3.83 -16.33 -1.52
N PRO A 188 4.54 -17.42 -1.11
CA PRO A 188 4.72 -17.75 0.30
C PRO A 188 5.40 -16.66 1.13
N TRP A 189 6.25 -15.85 0.49
CA TRP A 189 6.99 -14.75 1.10
C TRP A 189 6.21 -13.45 1.26
N ALA A 190 4.99 -13.35 0.67
CA ALA A 190 4.23 -12.10 0.69
C ALA A 190 3.93 -11.64 2.11
N LYS A 191 4.37 -10.42 2.44
CA LYS A 191 4.10 -9.79 3.73
C LYS A 191 2.64 -9.37 3.80
N ALA A 192 1.97 -9.69 4.90
CA ALA A 192 0.57 -9.33 5.09
C ALA A 192 0.46 -8.10 5.99
N HIS A 193 -0.35 -7.11 5.60
CA HIS A 193 -0.66 -5.95 6.44
C HIS A 193 -2.12 -5.51 6.30
N LEU A 194 -2.72 -5.12 7.42
CA LEU A 194 -4.14 -4.79 7.52
C LEU A 194 -4.39 -3.53 8.36
N ALA A 195 -3.64 -3.36 9.45
CA ALA A 195 -3.90 -2.33 10.43
C ALA A 195 -3.61 -0.92 9.89
N ALA A 196 -4.53 -0.01 10.13
CA ALA A 196 -4.32 1.44 10.11
C ALA A 196 -4.20 1.93 11.56
N THR A 197 -4.05 3.24 11.79
CA THR A 197 -3.86 3.83 13.12
C THR A 197 -4.82 3.28 14.19
N TYR A 198 -6.12 3.22 13.87
CA TYR A 198 -7.11 2.65 14.79
C TYR A 198 -6.89 1.15 15.04
N GLY A 199 -6.60 0.39 13.98
CA GLY A 199 -6.41 -1.06 14.07
C GLY A 199 -5.23 -1.49 14.95
N VAL A 200 -4.21 -0.64 15.10
CA VAL A 200 -3.09 -0.87 16.02
C VAL A 200 -3.56 -0.81 17.47
N GLY A 201 -4.50 0.09 17.79
CA GLY A 201 -5.09 0.21 19.13
C GLY A 201 -5.99 -0.96 19.53
N LEU A 202 -6.51 -1.75 18.57
CA LEU A 202 -7.32 -2.94 18.85
C LEU A 202 -6.51 -4.15 19.35
N GLY A 203 -5.21 -4.01 19.47
CA GLY A 203 -4.31 -4.94 20.13
C GLY A 203 -4.20 -6.32 19.48
N LYS A 204 -3.00 -6.82 19.40
CA LYS A 204 -2.64 -8.21 19.12
C LYS A 204 -2.64 -8.61 17.64
N GLU A 205 -1.60 -8.30 17.02
CA GLU A 205 -0.83 -9.05 15.98
C GLU A 205 -0.04 -8.13 15.09
#